data_79e6ae68b8d3372cf01884b33877da95
#
_entry.id   79e6ae68b8d3372cf01884b33877da95
#
_cell.length_a   1.000
_cell.length_b   1.000
_cell.length_c   1.000
_cell.angle_alpha   90.00
_cell.angle_beta   90.00
_cell.angle_gamma   90.00
#
_symmetry.space_group_name_H-M   'P 1'
#
loop_
_entity.id
_entity.type
_entity.pdbx_description
1 polymer ?
#
loop_
_entity_poly.entity_id
_entity_poly.type
_entity_poly.pdbx_seq_one_letter_code
_entity_poly.pdbx_strand_id
1 'polypeptide(L)'
;MTLTLGIATIGQAPRDDIATLFAQHAPPGTKVILRGALDGLSDAEVDALKPESGGDTLYTRLRGGRDVKISKKAVIARSADVIARLRADGCDVLVYACTGDFPPLKGDEGVLFPSRVLAGLTAGLLPRGRLGLLIPLAEQAEKLSSKWARPGIEIVAEALAPSAGAAEADAAARRLAAKKPDLVAMDCMSYSPTTKEWVKPGLGVPALLAITATGRVLREMLD
;
A
#
# COMPACT_ATOMS: atom_id res chain seq x y z
N MET A 1 13.18 -9.34 25.38
CA MET A 1 13.10 -7.94 24.87
C MET A 1 11.76 -7.74 24.20
N THR A 2 11.12 -6.62 24.37
CA THR A 2 9.84 -6.32 23.71
C THR A 2 10.15 -5.85 22.28
N LEU A 3 9.60 -6.54 21.28
CA LEU A 3 9.77 -6.18 19.87
C LEU A 3 9.16 -4.80 19.59
N THR A 4 9.84 -3.98 18.79
CA THR A 4 9.34 -2.68 18.35
C THR A 4 9.20 -2.68 16.83
N LEU A 5 7.97 -2.58 16.34
CA LEU A 5 7.63 -2.47 14.93
C LEU A 5 7.52 -1.01 14.52
N GLY A 6 8.37 -0.59 13.60
CA GLY A 6 8.32 0.73 12.96
C GLY A 6 7.51 0.71 11.67
N ILE A 7 6.57 1.63 11.54
CA ILE A 7 5.76 1.80 10.33
C ILE A 7 6.01 3.19 9.75
N ALA A 8 6.59 3.24 8.55
CA ALA A 8 6.68 4.46 7.76
C ALA A 8 5.44 4.59 6.88
N THR A 9 4.73 5.71 6.93
CA THR A 9 3.65 6.04 5.98
C THR A 9 4.05 7.20 5.09
N ILE A 10 3.54 7.24 3.88
CA ILE A 10 3.73 8.35 2.96
C ILE A 10 2.86 9.56 3.29
N GLY A 11 1.91 9.42 4.21
CA GLY A 11 1.03 10.48 4.72
C GLY A 11 1.52 11.06 6.05
N GLN A 12 0.58 11.35 6.92
CA GLN A 12 0.81 11.83 8.28
C GLN A 12 0.48 10.76 9.33
N ALA A 13 1.23 10.73 10.42
CA ALA A 13 0.90 10.01 11.64
C ALA A 13 -0.09 10.82 12.53
N PRO A 14 -1.00 10.16 13.29
CA PRO A 14 -1.20 8.72 13.36
C PRO A 14 -2.00 8.15 12.17
N ARG A 15 -1.85 6.84 11.95
CA ARG A 15 -2.65 6.02 11.03
C ARG A 15 -3.05 4.75 11.77
N ASP A 16 -3.99 4.89 12.69
CA ASP A 16 -4.42 3.81 13.59
C ASP A 16 -5.01 2.62 12.81
N ASP A 17 -5.64 2.89 11.68
CA ASP A 17 -6.13 1.88 10.74
C ASP A 17 -5.01 0.94 10.25
N ILE A 18 -3.86 1.50 9.88
CA ILE A 18 -2.68 0.74 9.44
C ILE A 18 -1.97 0.11 10.63
N ALA A 19 -1.75 0.87 11.70
CA ALA A 19 -1.04 0.41 12.89
C ALA A 19 -1.72 -0.79 13.53
N THR A 20 -3.05 -0.74 13.70
CA THR A 20 -3.85 -1.84 14.27
C THR A 20 -3.76 -3.10 13.44
N LEU A 21 -3.87 -3.00 12.10
CA LEU A 21 -3.80 -4.17 11.23
C LEU A 21 -2.42 -4.83 11.25
N PHE A 22 -1.32 -4.07 11.30
CA PHE A 22 0.01 -4.66 11.45
C PHE A 22 0.24 -5.22 12.84
N ALA A 23 -0.26 -4.57 13.90
CA ALA A 23 -0.16 -5.08 15.27
C ALA A 23 -0.83 -6.46 15.44
N GLN A 24 -1.93 -6.73 14.71
CA GLN A 24 -2.59 -8.04 14.70
C GLN A 24 -1.73 -9.17 14.13
N HIS A 25 -0.73 -8.81 13.33
CA HIS A 25 0.20 -9.77 12.73
C HIS A 25 1.55 -9.86 13.47
N ALA A 26 1.80 -8.97 14.41
CA ALA A 26 3.02 -9.00 15.24
C ALA A 26 2.80 -9.86 16.50
N PRO A 27 3.88 -10.36 17.14
CA PRO A 27 3.78 -11.06 18.41
C PRO A 27 3.07 -10.21 19.49
N PRO A 28 2.34 -10.83 20.43
CA PRO A 28 1.70 -10.11 21.54
C PRO A 28 2.71 -9.25 22.31
N GLY A 29 2.30 -8.02 22.64
CA GLY A 29 3.16 -7.07 23.37
C GLY A 29 4.13 -6.28 22.49
N THR A 30 4.11 -6.47 21.17
CA THR A 30 4.91 -5.65 20.24
C THR A 30 4.54 -4.18 20.35
N LYS A 31 5.53 -3.33 20.57
CA LYS A 31 5.37 -1.87 20.52
C LYS A 31 5.31 -1.43 19.06
N VAL A 32 4.34 -0.58 18.70
CA VAL A 32 4.23 -0.02 17.35
C VAL A 32 4.56 1.46 17.37
N ILE A 33 5.48 1.88 16.52
CA ILE A 33 5.83 3.28 16.27
C ILE A 33 5.52 3.61 14.81
N LEU A 34 4.70 4.63 14.57
CA LEU A 34 4.34 5.08 13.23
C LEU A 34 4.83 6.51 13.01
N ARG A 35 5.49 6.72 11.86
CA ARG A 35 5.95 8.05 11.40
C ARG A 35 5.56 8.28 9.96
N GLY A 36 5.22 9.52 9.64
CA GLY A 36 4.78 9.93 8.31
C GLY A 36 5.80 10.79 7.58
N ALA A 37 5.86 10.65 6.25
CA ALA A 37 6.67 11.52 5.40
C ALA A 37 6.18 12.98 5.39
N LEU A 38 4.91 13.20 5.76
CA LEU A 38 4.29 14.51 5.84
C LEU A 38 4.11 15.00 7.28
N ASP A 39 4.72 14.32 8.27
CA ASP A 39 4.66 14.77 9.65
C ASP A 39 5.28 16.16 9.79
N GLY A 40 4.61 17.02 10.58
CA GLY A 40 5.04 18.39 10.82
C GLY A 40 4.63 19.38 9.74
N LEU A 41 4.14 18.94 8.58
CA LEU A 41 3.64 19.84 7.55
C LEU A 41 2.22 20.32 7.86
N SER A 42 1.99 21.61 7.61
CA SER A 42 0.66 22.22 7.57
C SER A 42 -0.11 21.75 6.32
N ASP A 43 -1.43 21.94 6.31
CA ASP A 43 -2.27 21.62 5.16
C ASP A 43 -1.84 22.38 3.90
N ALA A 44 -1.45 23.64 4.03
CA ALA A 44 -0.95 24.46 2.91
C ALA A 44 0.36 23.91 2.32
N GLU A 45 1.29 23.45 3.18
CA GLU A 45 2.53 22.84 2.74
C GLU A 45 2.27 21.48 2.05
N VAL A 46 1.34 20.68 2.56
CA VAL A 46 0.92 19.43 1.91
C VAL A 46 0.28 19.73 0.55
N ASP A 47 -0.60 20.72 0.45
CA ASP A 47 -1.25 21.10 -0.79
C ASP A 47 -0.25 21.65 -1.84
N ALA A 48 0.89 22.18 -1.41
CA ALA A 48 1.97 22.59 -2.30
C ALA A 48 2.75 21.40 -2.90
N LEU A 49 2.64 20.20 -2.33
CA LEU A 49 3.29 18.98 -2.81
C LEU A 49 2.43 18.21 -3.82
N LYS A 50 1.70 18.91 -4.69
CA LYS A 50 0.85 18.30 -5.72
C LYS A 50 1.70 17.54 -6.75
N PRO A 51 1.16 16.41 -7.28
CA PRO A 51 1.84 15.67 -8.33
C PRO A 51 1.90 16.47 -9.64
N GLU A 52 3.01 16.35 -10.37
CA GLU A 52 3.21 16.98 -11.68
C GLU A 52 2.60 16.17 -12.84
N SER A 53 2.35 14.87 -12.62
CA SER A 53 1.79 13.94 -13.61
C SER A 53 1.14 12.74 -12.96
N GLY A 54 0.34 11.98 -13.71
CA GLY A 54 -0.25 10.73 -13.23
C GLY A 54 0.79 9.70 -12.74
N GLY A 55 1.98 9.66 -13.38
CA GLY A 55 3.08 8.79 -12.93
C GLY A 55 3.78 9.24 -11.65
N ASP A 56 3.59 10.49 -11.25
CA ASP A 56 4.08 11.07 -9.99
C ASP A 56 3.00 11.05 -8.89
N THR A 57 1.81 10.53 -9.17
CA THR A 57 0.68 10.61 -8.23
C THR A 57 0.68 9.44 -7.26
N LEU A 58 0.70 9.74 -5.97
CA LEU A 58 0.38 8.84 -4.88
C LEU A 58 -0.91 9.29 -4.17
N TYR A 59 -1.68 8.33 -3.69
CA TYR A 59 -2.81 8.57 -2.80
C TYR A 59 -2.37 8.34 -1.35
N THR A 60 -2.75 9.25 -0.47
CA THR A 60 -2.56 9.05 0.97
C THR A 60 -3.66 9.74 1.77
N ARG A 61 -3.70 9.45 3.09
CA ARG A 61 -4.61 10.05 4.04
C ARG A 61 -3.83 10.85 5.08
N LEU A 62 -4.30 12.04 5.39
CA LEU A 62 -3.75 12.91 6.43
C LEU A 62 -4.34 12.55 7.81
N ARG A 63 -3.74 13.11 8.86
CA ARG A 63 -4.14 12.90 10.26
C ARG A 63 -5.63 13.15 10.51
N GLY A 64 -6.20 14.19 9.89
CA GLY A 64 -7.63 14.53 9.99
C GLY A 64 -8.59 13.67 9.16
N GLY A 65 -8.10 12.59 8.51
CA GLY A 65 -8.91 11.73 7.64
C GLY A 65 -9.09 12.26 6.21
N ARG A 66 -8.52 13.42 5.88
CA ARG A 66 -8.56 14.01 4.54
C ARG A 66 -7.71 13.18 3.57
N ASP A 67 -8.31 12.74 2.49
CA ASP A 67 -7.63 12.06 1.39
C ASP A 67 -6.94 13.09 0.48
N VAL A 68 -5.69 12.82 0.11
CA VAL A 68 -4.90 13.72 -0.74
C VAL A 68 -4.13 12.96 -1.82
N LYS A 69 -3.94 13.63 -2.95
CA LYS A 69 -3.00 13.24 -3.99
C LYS A 69 -1.70 14.01 -3.78
N ILE A 70 -0.58 13.29 -3.77
CA ILE A 70 0.71 13.87 -3.46
C ILE A 70 1.77 13.41 -4.46
N SER A 71 2.76 14.24 -4.70
CA SER A 71 3.92 13.92 -5.54
C SER A 71 4.73 12.78 -4.94
N LYS A 72 4.93 11.72 -5.74
CA LYS A 72 5.82 10.60 -5.42
C LYS A 72 7.27 11.09 -5.22
N LYS A 73 7.73 12.03 -6.04
CA LYS A 73 9.05 12.64 -5.94
C LYS A 73 9.24 13.34 -4.59
N ALA A 74 8.23 14.11 -4.14
CA ALA A 74 8.26 14.78 -2.85
C ALA A 74 8.28 13.79 -1.67
N VAL A 75 7.55 12.69 -1.77
CA VAL A 75 7.55 11.60 -0.77
C VAL A 75 8.91 10.91 -0.74
N ILE A 76 9.49 10.54 -1.89
CA ILE A 76 10.81 9.90 -1.97
C ILE A 76 11.87 10.74 -1.29
N ALA A 77 11.89 12.05 -1.51
CA ALA A 77 12.85 12.96 -0.89
C ALA A 77 12.81 12.96 0.65
N ARG A 78 11.67 12.57 1.25
CA ARG A 78 11.46 12.54 2.71
C ARG A 78 11.58 11.13 3.30
N SER A 79 11.51 10.10 2.48
CA SER A 79 11.40 8.70 2.92
C SER A 79 12.62 8.21 3.68
N ALA A 80 13.83 8.56 3.22
CA ALA A 80 15.07 8.17 3.90
C ALA A 80 15.15 8.72 5.33
N ASP A 81 14.67 9.94 5.54
CA ASP A 81 14.64 10.57 6.86
C ASP A 81 13.60 9.91 7.80
N VAL A 82 12.44 9.51 7.28
CA VAL A 82 11.45 8.74 8.05
C VAL A 82 12.03 7.41 8.50
N ILE A 83 12.70 6.67 7.60
CA ILE A 83 13.36 5.40 7.91
C ILE A 83 14.43 5.61 8.98
N ALA A 84 15.29 6.63 8.82
CA ALA A 84 16.34 6.93 9.78
C ALA A 84 15.78 7.24 11.18
N ARG A 85 14.70 8.01 11.25
CA ARG A 85 14.02 8.33 12.53
C ARG A 85 13.45 7.08 13.20
N LEU A 86 12.80 6.18 12.46
CA LEU A 86 12.30 4.92 13.02
C LEU A 86 13.44 4.04 13.55
N ARG A 87 14.58 4.01 12.86
CA ARG A 87 15.77 3.29 13.36
C ARG A 87 16.32 3.93 14.64
N ALA A 88 16.37 5.26 14.70
CA ALA A 88 16.80 5.99 15.90
C ALA A 88 15.83 5.80 17.07
N ASP A 89 14.54 5.56 16.82
CA ASP A 89 13.54 5.20 17.83
C ASP A 89 13.71 3.75 18.36
N GLY A 90 14.68 3.00 17.86
CA GLY A 90 14.96 1.63 18.29
C GLY A 90 13.98 0.60 17.71
N CYS A 91 13.42 0.84 16.53
CA CYS A 91 12.58 -0.14 15.86
C CYS A 91 13.41 -1.31 15.34
N ASP A 92 13.03 -2.54 15.72
CA ASP A 92 13.69 -3.79 15.33
C ASP A 92 13.35 -4.18 13.89
N VAL A 93 12.10 -3.98 13.48
CA VAL A 93 11.57 -4.29 12.15
C VAL A 93 10.85 -3.09 11.59
N LEU A 94 11.03 -2.81 10.31
CA LEU A 94 10.43 -1.68 9.63
C LEU A 94 9.53 -2.13 8.47
N VAL A 95 8.34 -1.51 8.38
CA VAL A 95 7.44 -1.62 7.23
C VAL A 95 7.25 -0.24 6.61
N TYR A 96 7.46 -0.13 5.29
CA TYR A 96 7.16 1.08 4.55
C TYR A 96 5.76 0.97 3.94
N ALA A 97 4.73 1.45 4.66
CA ALA A 97 3.31 1.22 4.39
C ALA A 97 2.79 1.97 3.15
N CYS A 98 3.33 1.62 1.98
CA CYS A 98 2.87 2.09 0.67
C CYS A 98 3.09 1.01 -0.38
N THR A 99 2.16 0.89 -1.33
CA THR A 99 2.28 0.00 -2.48
C THR A 99 2.87 0.68 -3.71
N GLY A 100 3.22 1.95 -3.63
CA GLY A 100 3.94 2.65 -4.69
C GLY A 100 5.24 1.93 -5.07
N ASP A 101 5.68 2.12 -6.31
CA ASP A 101 6.97 1.62 -6.79
C ASP A 101 8.05 2.64 -6.43
N PHE A 102 8.88 2.33 -5.45
CA PHE A 102 9.95 3.18 -4.96
C PHE A 102 11.31 2.69 -5.44
N PRO A 103 12.21 3.60 -5.87
CA PRO A 103 13.60 3.24 -6.07
C PRO A 103 14.25 2.80 -4.74
N PRO A 104 15.46 2.24 -4.76
CA PRO A 104 16.23 2.04 -3.54
C PRO A 104 16.32 3.35 -2.74
N LEU A 105 15.98 3.29 -1.45
CA LEU A 105 16.04 4.42 -0.54
C LEU A 105 17.25 4.26 0.40
N LYS A 106 17.87 5.35 0.78
CA LYS A 106 18.96 5.29 1.75
C LYS A 106 18.45 4.70 3.08
N GLY A 107 19.08 3.62 3.53
CA GLY A 107 18.76 2.93 4.78
C GLY A 107 17.55 2.00 4.69
N ASP A 108 17.13 1.58 3.48
CA ASP A 108 16.00 0.69 3.29
C ASP A 108 16.35 -0.81 3.39
N GLU A 109 17.59 -1.13 3.74
CA GLU A 109 18.02 -2.50 3.97
C GLU A 109 17.16 -3.16 5.06
N GLY A 110 16.54 -4.30 4.75
CA GLY A 110 15.66 -5.03 5.66
C GLY A 110 14.31 -4.37 5.92
N VAL A 111 13.98 -3.26 5.26
CA VAL A 111 12.65 -2.66 5.31
C VAL A 111 11.68 -3.47 4.46
N LEU A 112 10.55 -3.86 5.04
CA LEU A 112 9.49 -4.58 4.33
C LEU A 112 8.64 -3.61 3.50
N PHE A 113 8.70 -3.75 2.17
CA PHE A 113 7.90 -2.96 1.24
C PHE A 113 6.69 -3.75 0.75
N PRO A 114 5.45 -3.34 1.07
CA PRO A 114 4.24 -3.99 0.58
C PRO A 114 4.18 -4.12 -0.95
N SER A 115 4.74 -3.17 -1.68
CA SER A 115 4.85 -3.23 -3.14
C SER A 115 5.65 -4.44 -3.62
N ARG A 116 6.80 -4.71 -2.98
CA ARG A 116 7.67 -5.85 -3.30
C ARG A 116 7.03 -7.17 -2.87
N VAL A 117 6.40 -7.20 -1.69
CA VAL A 117 5.67 -8.37 -1.19
C VAL A 117 4.54 -8.75 -2.14
N LEU A 118 3.69 -7.78 -2.50
CA LEU A 118 2.54 -8.04 -3.36
C LEU A 118 2.97 -8.48 -4.77
N ALA A 119 4.01 -7.86 -5.34
CA ALA A 119 4.58 -8.26 -6.62
C ALA A 119 5.17 -9.68 -6.57
N GLY A 120 5.91 -10.03 -5.52
CA GLY A 120 6.47 -11.36 -5.32
C GLY A 120 5.39 -12.45 -5.18
N LEU A 121 4.36 -12.18 -4.36
CA LEU A 121 3.24 -13.11 -4.19
C LEU A 121 2.47 -13.31 -5.50
N THR A 122 2.17 -12.25 -6.24
CA THR A 122 1.50 -12.38 -7.54
C THR A 122 2.39 -13.13 -8.55
N ALA A 123 3.71 -12.94 -8.50
CA ALA A 123 4.63 -13.67 -9.38
C ALA A 123 4.62 -15.18 -9.10
N GLY A 124 4.62 -15.56 -7.82
CA GLY A 124 4.58 -16.97 -7.43
C GLY A 124 3.22 -17.64 -7.70
N LEU A 125 2.12 -16.90 -7.54
CA LEU A 125 0.76 -17.44 -7.70
C LEU A 125 0.25 -17.42 -9.14
N LEU A 126 0.72 -16.48 -9.97
CA LEU A 126 0.27 -16.31 -11.35
C LEU A 126 1.50 -16.19 -12.27
N PRO A 127 2.13 -17.31 -12.67
CA PRO A 127 3.29 -17.27 -13.58
C PRO A 127 2.95 -16.83 -15.00
N ARG A 128 1.68 -16.97 -15.40
CA ARG A 128 1.12 -16.53 -16.69
C ARG A 128 -0.38 -16.30 -16.55
N GLY A 129 -0.96 -15.48 -17.41
CA GLY A 129 -2.40 -15.19 -17.39
C GLY A 129 -2.68 -13.70 -17.19
N ARG A 130 -3.85 -13.38 -16.67
CA ARG A 130 -4.33 -12.00 -16.54
C ARG A 130 -4.40 -11.58 -15.08
N LEU A 131 -3.58 -10.59 -14.71
CA LEU A 131 -3.58 -9.99 -13.39
C LEU A 131 -4.53 -8.79 -13.36
N GLY A 132 -5.55 -8.86 -12.51
CA GLY A 132 -6.44 -7.75 -12.21
C GLY A 132 -5.86 -6.88 -11.09
N LEU A 133 -5.94 -5.57 -11.24
CA LEU A 133 -5.53 -4.60 -10.21
C LEU A 133 -6.72 -3.75 -9.79
N LEU A 134 -7.00 -3.69 -8.47
CA LEU A 134 -7.80 -2.61 -7.89
C LEU A 134 -6.82 -1.53 -7.39
N ILE A 135 -6.97 -0.32 -7.92
CA ILE A 135 -6.07 0.81 -7.68
C ILE A 135 -6.85 2.01 -7.14
N PRO A 136 -6.26 2.87 -6.28
CA PRO A 136 -7.01 3.96 -5.65
C PRO A 136 -7.41 5.09 -6.59
N LEU A 137 -6.69 5.30 -7.70
CA LEU A 137 -6.86 6.44 -8.60
C LEU A 137 -6.87 6.00 -10.06
N ALA A 138 -7.84 6.47 -10.84
CA ALA A 138 -7.97 6.11 -12.26
C ALA A 138 -6.74 6.51 -13.10
N GLU A 139 -6.14 7.65 -12.80
CA GLU A 139 -4.93 8.13 -13.50
C GLU A 139 -3.70 7.23 -13.31
N GLN A 140 -3.72 6.33 -12.32
CA GLN A 140 -2.66 5.33 -12.14
C GLN A 140 -2.79 4.16 -13.11
N ALA A 141 -3.97 3.95 -13.70
CA ALA A 141 -4.21 2.83 -14.63
C ALA A 141 -3.38 2.98 -15.93
N GLU A 142 -3.15 4.21 -16.38
CA GLU A 142 -2.38 4.48 -17.62
C GLU A 142 -0.88 4.23 -17.46
N LYS A 143 -0.38 4.26 -16.22
CA LYS A 143 1.03 4.06 -15.88
C LYS A 143 1.19 3.02 -14.80
N LEU A 144 0.50 1.89 -14.98
CA LEU A 144 0.67 0.74 -14.10
C LEU A 144 2.16 0.44 -13.99
N SER A 145 2.65 0.52 -12.78
CA SER A 145 4.08 0.52 -12.51
C SER A 145 4.76 -0.70 -13.11
N SER A 146 6.00 -0.53 -13.49
CA SER A 146 6.86 -1.58 -14.02
C SER A 146 6.93 -2.83 -13.13
N LYS A 147 6.63 -2.68 -11.83
CA LYS A 147 6.58 -3.80 -10.89
C LYS A 147 5.62 -4.94 -11.29
N TRP A 148 4.58 -4.62 -12.08
CA TRP A 148 3.59 -5.60 -12.55
C TRP A 148 3.93 -6.22 -13.90
N ALA A 149 4.80 -5.56 -14.68
CA ALA A 149 5.17 -6.03 -16.02
C ALA A 149 6.04 -7.28 -15.94
N ARG A 150 5.55 -8.39 -16.49
CA ARG A 150 6.26 -9.67 -16.54
C ARG A 150 5.88 -10.41 -17.82
N PRO A 151 6.82 -11.18 -18.41
CA PRO A 151 6.49 -12.04 -19.57
C PRO A 151 5.31 -12.97 -19.24
N GLY A 152 4.35 -13.07 -20.16
CA GLY A 152 3.18 -13.93 -20.02
C GLY A 152 2.06 -13.38 -19.11
N ILE A 153 2.21 -12.16 -18.57
CA ILE A 153 1.18 -11.51 -17.79
C ILE A 153 0.54 -10.37 -18.58
N GLU A 154 -0.77 -10.46 -18.75
CA GLU A 154 -1.62 -9.35 -19.17
C GLU A 154 -2.14 -8.63 -17.92
N ILE A 155 -2.14 -7.30 -17.91
CA ILE A 155 -2.61 -6.50 -16.78
C ILE A 155 -3.91 -5.81 -17.17
N VAL A 156 -4.92 -5.94 -16.31
CA VAL A 156 -6.16 -5.18 -16.37
C VAL A 156 -6.39 -4.46 -15.04
N ALA A 157 -6.92 -3.26 -15.09
CA ALA A 157 -7.11 -2.47 -13.87
C ALA A 157 -8.50 -1.84 -13.80
N GLU A 158 -8.96 -1.60 -12.57
CA GLU A 158 -10.12 -0.81 -12.21
C GLU A 158 -9.80 0.10 -11.03
N ALA A 159 -10.31 1.33 -11.09
CA ALA A 159 -10.18 2.25 -9.98
C ALA A 159 -11.26 2.00 -8.93
N LEU A 160 -10.85 2.02 -7.67
CA LEU A 160 -11.73 2.00 -6.51
C LEU A 160 -11.16 2.95 -5.46
N ALA A 161 -11.88 4.01 -5.13
CA ALA A 161 -11.44 4.91 -4.07
C ALA A 161 -11.39 4.15 -2.73
N PRO A 162 -10.34 4.30 -1.90
CA PRO A 162 -10.28 3.63 -0.59
C PRO A 162 -11.41 4.04 0.38
N SER A 163 -12.03 5.21 0.14
CA SER A 163 -13.19 5.69 0.86
C SER A 163 -14.54 5.19 0.31
N ALA A 164 -14.53 4.40 -0.77
CA ALA A 164 -15.73 3.87 -1.40
C ALA A 164 -16.53 2.97 -0.44
N GLY A 165 -17.85 3.04 -0.55
CA GLY A 165 -18.75 2.15 0.17
C GLY A 165 -18.94 0.81 -0.53
N ALA A 166 -19.73 -0.08 0.10
CA ALA A 166 -19.96 -1.45 -0.37
C ALA A 166 -20.50 -1.52 -1.82
N ALA A 167 -21.45 -0.65 -2.17
CA ALA A 167 -22.07 -0.63 -3.51
C ALA A 167 -21.05 -0.26 -4.61
N GLU A 168 -20.19 0.74 -4.36
CA GLU A 168 -19.14 1.14 -5.30
C GLU A 168 -18.05 0.06 -5.40
N ALA A 169 -17.71 -0.57 -4.28
CA ALA A 169 -16.74 -1.66 -4.24
C ALA A 169 -17.22 -2.87 -5.05
N ASP A 170 -18.47 -3.29 -4.89
CA ASP A 170 -19.07 -4.37 -5.69
C ASP A 170 -19.14 -3.99 -7.18
N ALA A 171 -19.53 -2.76 -7.50
CA ALA A 171 -19.59 -2.30 -8.89
C ALA A 171 -18.19 -2.30 -9.55
N ALA A 172 -17.14 -1.83 -8.85
CA ALA A 172 -15.77 -1.87 -9.34
C ALA A 172 -15.30 -3.32 -9.52
N ALA A 173 -15.63 -4.22 -8.58
CA ALA A 173 -15.32 -5.64 -8.67
C ALA A 173 -15.94 -6.29 -9.91
N ARG A 174 -17.21 -6.01 -10.20
CA ARG A 174 -17.88 -6.52 -11.41
C ARG A 174 -17.27 -5.98 -12.71
N ARG A 175 -16.91 -4.70 -12.76
CA ARG A 175 -16.20 -4.13 -13.93
C ARG A 175 -14.85 -4.80 -14.14
N LEU A 176 -14.10 -5.07 -13.05
CA LEU A 176 -12.85 -5.79 -13.14
C LEU A 176 -13.04 -7.24 -13.57
N ALA A 177 -14.06 -7.94 -13.01
CA ALA A 177 -14.40 -9.31 -13.36
C ALA A 177 -14.77 -9.46 -14.85
N ALA A 178 -15.46 -8.47 -15.45
CA ALA A 178 -15.76 -8.46 -16.87
C ALA A 178 -14.51 -8.48 -17.77
N LYS A 179 -13.36 -8.05 -17.24
CA LYS A 179 -12.03 -8.12 -17.89
C LYS A 179 -11.36 -9.49 -17.71
N LYS A 180 -12.04 -10.45 -17.05
CA LYS A 180 -11.62 -11.85 -16.86
C LYS A 180 -10.20 -12.01 -16.26
N PRO A 181 -9.89 -11.41 -15.09
CA PRO A 181 -8.65 -11.68 -14.41
C PRO A 181 -8.61 -13.11 -13.86
N ASP A 182 -7.42 -13.69 -13.73
CA ASP A 182 -7.20 -14.98 -13.07
C ASP A 182 -6.85 -14.80 -11.57
N LEU A 183 -6.26 -13.66 -11.22
CA LEU A 183 -5.90 -13.26 -9.87
C LEU A 183 -6.06 -11.74 -9.75
N VAL A 184 -6.48 -11.26 -8.59
CA VAL A 184 -6.60 -9.82 -8.33
C VAL A 184 -5.62 -9.39 -7.24
N ALA A 185 -4.95 -8.25 -7.43
CA ALA A 185 -4.21 -7.54 -6.40
C ALA A 185 -4.90 -6.21 -6.07
N MET A 186 -5.22 -6.01 -4.78
CA MET A 186 -5.75 -4.76 -4.24
C MET A 186 -4.55 -3.88 -3.86
N ASP A 187 -4.13 -3.02 -4.80
CA ASP A 187 -2.86 -2.28 -4.79
C ASP A 187 -2.96 -0.94 -4.07
N CYS A 188 -3.40 -0.96 -2.81
CA CYS A 188 -3.39 0.20 -1.92
C CYS A 188 -3.37 -0.23 -0.45
N MET A 189 -2.56 0.45 0.36
CA MET A 189 -2.50 0.21 1.81
C MET A 189 -3.73 0.73 2.56
N SER A 190 -4.51 1.61 1.95
CA SER A 190 -5.74 2.15 2.54
C SER A 190 -6.98 1.28 2.27
N TYR A 191 -6.86 0.21 1.48
CA TYR A 191 -7.92 -0.80 1.42
C TYR A 191 -7.90 -1.64 2.70
N SER A 192 -9.09 -1.88 3.26
CA SER A 192 -9.29 -2.64 4.48
C SER A 192 -9.71 -4.10 4.21
N PRO A 193 -9.65 -4.98 5.20
CA PRO A 193 -10.29 -6.29 5.13
C PRO A 193 -11.78 -6.19 4.76
N THR A 194 -12.50 -5.19 5.29
CA THR A 194 -13.89 -4.91 4.95
C THR A 194 -14.06 -4.58 3.46
N THR A 195 -13.18 -3.75 2.89
CA THR A 195 -13.18 -3.48 1.43
C THR A 195 -13.00 -4.78 0.65
N LYS A 196 -12.10 -5.66 1.10
CA LYS A 196 -11.91 -6.98 0.45
C LYS A 196 -13.17 -7.84 0.50
N GLU A 197 -13.89 -7.87 1.61
CA GLU A 197 -15.14 -8.59 1.72
C GLU A 197 -16.23 -8.04 0.78
N TRP A 198 -16.27 -6.73 0.57
CA TRP A 198 -17.21 -6.10 -0.36
C TRP A 198 -16.93 -6.43 -1.84
N VAL A 199 -15.66 -6.50 -2.23
CA VAL A 199 -15.29 -6.80 -3.63
C VAL A 199 -15.34 -8.28 -3.96
N LYS A 200 -15.16 -9.16 -2.98
CA LYS A 200 -15.02 -10.60 -3.16
C LYS A 200 -16.18 -11.26 -3.94
N PRO A 201 -17.47 -10.98 -3.65
CA PRO A 201 -18.57 -11.58 -4.40
C PRO A 201 -18.59 -11.19 -5.87
N GLY A 202 -18.25 -9.92 -6.20
CA GLY A 202 -18.25 -9.41 -7.55
C GLY A 202 -17.04 -9.86 -8.39
N LEU A 203 -15.92 -10.23 -7.76
CA LEU A 203 -14.69 -10.62 -8.47
C LEU A 203 -14.76 -12.05 -9.01
N GLY A 204 -15.27 -13.00 -8.25
CA GLY A 204 -15.34 -14.43 -8.64
C GLY A 204 -13.99 -15.15 -8.72
N VAL A 205 -12.88 -14.49 -8.39
CA VAL A 205 -11.51 -15.02 -8.42
C VAL A 205 -10.75 -14.63 -7.14
N PRO A 206 -9.65 -15.34 -6.81
CA PRO A 206 -8.85 -14.97 -5.64
C PRO A 206 -8.33 -13.53 -5.69
N ALA A 207 -8.29 -12.87 -4.52
CA ALA A 207 -7.77 -11.51 -4.39
C ALA A 207 -6.76 -11.41 -3.24
N LEU A 208 -5.64 -10.75 -3.50
CA LEU A 208 -4.62 -10.39 -2.52
C LEU A 208 -4.86 -8.94 -2.06
N LEU A 209 -4.98 -8.74 -0.76
CA LEU A 209 -5.05 -7.41 -0.16
C LEU A 209 -3.65 -7.03 0.36
N ALA A 210 -3.11 -5.92 -0.10
CA ALA A 210 -1.74 -5.51 0.18
C ALA A 210 -1.39 -5.50 1.68
N ILE A 211 -2.23 -4.89 2.51
CA ILE A 211 -1.95 -4.74 3.95
C ILE A 211 -1.95 -6.09 4.67
N THR A 212 -2.93 -6.97 4.41
CA THR A 212 -3.01 -8.28 5.08
C THR A 212 -1.99 -9.27 4.53
N ALA A 213 -1.68 -9.22 3.24
CA ALA A 213 -0.62 -10.02 2.64
C ALA A 213 0.75 -9.66 3.26
N THR A 214 1.04 -8.36 3.38
CA THR A 214 2.27 -7.88 4.02
C THR A 214 2.31 -8.25 5.50
N GLY A 215 1.18 -8.12 6.22
CA GLY A 215 1.09 -8.50 7.62
C GLY A 215 1.40 -9.99 7.86
N ARG A 216 0.94 -10.88 6.96
CA ARG A 216 1.27 -12.31 7.06
C ARG A 216 2.74 -12.62 6.80
N VAL A 217 3.36 -11.92 5.84
CA VAL A 217 4.81 -12.02 5.63
C VAL A 217 5.57 -11.47 6.85
N LEU A 218 5.12 -10.34 7.40
CA LEU A 218 5.68 -9.82 8.64
C LEU A 218 5.60 -10.84 9.78
N ARG A 219 4.45 -11.50 9.93
CA ARG A 219 4.25 -12.55 10.93
C ARG A 219 5.25 -13.69 10.77
N GLU A 220 5.39 -14.22 9.55
CA GLU A 220 6.35 -15.28 9.22
C GLU A 220 7.80 -14.90 9.50
N MET A 221 8.13 -13.60 9.38
CA MET A 221 9.47 -13.09 9.70
C MET A 221 9.73 -12.96 11.21
N LEU A 222 8.68 -12.93 12.04
CA LEU A 222 8.76 -12.63 13.47
C LEU A 222 8.48 -13.85 14.37
N ASP A 223 7.89 -14.90 13.84
CA ASP A 223 7.66 -16.19 14.51
C ASP A 223 8.91 -17.07 14.45
#